data_70fa9b3a08afec2bc13627519dbd7ff9
#
_entry.id   70fa9b3a08afec2bc13627519dbd7ff9
#
_cell.length_a   1.000
_cell.length_b   1.000
_cell.length_c   1.000
_cell.angle_alpha   90.00
_cell.angle_beta   90.00
_cell.angle_gamma   90.00
#
_symmetry.space_group_name_H-M   'P 1'
#
loop_
_entity.id
_entity.type
_entity.pdbx_description
1 polymer ?
#
loop_
_entity_poly.entity_id
_entity_poly.type
_entity_poly.pdbx_seq_one_letter_code
_entity_poly.pdbx_strand_id
1 'polypeptide(L)'
;MKDADLFSSALGPENGTSYRVSRAIASAFPERAVIEVSDGFDLEEYAREGECEAVVRSAPHAEVRSGWRRRHGLWSSVSTGIWDVKWRGHVLLVARAAWVERYSETERWYVIAEEREIAAAFTSTVCDWCNQPRRAVLAFRGGCWNRDREIYDIIQKASFDDLVLAGDMMREIQEDFASFLGAKEEYARYGVPWKRGVLFLGPPGNGKTHCLRAVIKMLDIPCLYVQSLKAPSYQTDDANIARVFDRAREITPCCLVFEDLDSMLTSDNRSTFLNQLDGF
;
A
#
# COMPACT_ATOMS: atom_id res chain seq x y z
N MET A 1 16.73 -35.93 17.07
CA MET A 1 15.63 -34.94 16.91
C MET A 1 15.99 -34.17 15.65
N LYS A 2 15.18 -34.24 14.61
CA LYS A 2 15.47 -33.48 13.37
C LYS A 2 15.28 -32.02 13.67
N ASP A 3 16.14 -31.14 13.18
CA ASP A 3 16.13 -29.68 13.42
C ASP A 3 14.75 -29.01 13.22
N ALA A 4 13.95 -29.62 12.33
CA ALA A 4 12.58 -29.24 12.04
C ALA A 4 11.60 -29.40 13.22
N ASP A 5 11.87 -30.29 14.18
CA ASP A 5 10.97 -30.53 15.32
C ASP A 5 11.24 -29.57 16.46
N LEU A 6 12.42 -28.93 16.49
CA LEU A 6 12.83 -27.95 17.49
C LEU A 6 11.89 -26.73 17.48
N PHE A 7 11.71 -26.11 16.31
CA PHE A 7 10.87 -24.92 16.19
C PHE A 7 9.37 -25.22 16.35
N SER A 8 8.89 -26.38 15.87
CA SER A 8 7.51 -26.81 16.08
C SER A 8 7.15 -26.98 17.55
N SER A 9 8.08 -27.48 18.38
CA SER A 9 7.88 -27.64 19.82
C SER A 9 8.04 -26.32 20.57
N ALA A 10 9.00 -25.48 20.16
CA ALA A 10 9.31 -24.22 20.83
C ALA A 10 8.24 -23.12 20.61
N LEU A 11 7.63 -23.07 19.42
CA LEU A 11 6.65 -22.04 19.08
C LEU A 11 5.23 -22.34 19.58
N GLY A 12 4.92 -23.59 19.91
CA GLY A 12 3.59 -24.02 20.36
C GLY A 12 2.48 -23.86 19.31
N PRO A 13 1.25 -24.29 19.63
CA PRO A 13 0.15 -24.28 18.64
C PRO A 13 -0.37 -22.88 18.31
N GLU A 14 -0.29 -21.92 19.24
CA GLU A 14 -0.86 -20.59 19.06
C GLU A 14 0.07 -19.57 18.38
N ASN A 15 1.39 -19.79 18.47
CA ASN A 15 2.41 -18.87 17.95
C ASN A 15 3.17 -19.43 16.73
N GLY A 16 2.87 -20.64 16.30
CA GLY A 16 3.61 -21.34 15.25
C GLY A 16 2.87 -21.53 13.94
N THR A 17 1.72 -20.89 13.74
CA THR A 17 0.91 -21.12 12.54
C THR A 17 1.64 -20.69 11.27
N SER A 18 2.26 -19.53 11.26
CA SER A 18 3.07 -19.05 10.13
C SER A 18 4.16 -20.08 9.77
N TYR A 19 4.95 -20.52 10.74
CA TYR A 19 6.01 -21.49 10.55
C TYR A 19 5.48 -22.84 10.01
N ARG A 20 4.35 -23.33 10.54
CA ARG A 20 3.74 -24.58 10.06
C ARG A 20 3.24 -24.49 8.63
N VAL A 21 2.63 -23.38 8.25
CA VAL A 21 2.17 -23.13 6.89
C VAL A 21 3.34 -23.07 5.93
N SER A 22 4.37 -22.27 6.23
CA SER A 22 5.57 -22.15 5.39
C SER A 22 6.26 -23.50 5.22
N ARG A 23 6.38 -24.29 6.29
CA ARG A 23 6.94 -25.62 6.25
C ARG A 23 6.09 -26.61 5.45
N ALA A 24 4.77 -26.57 5.58
CA ALA A 24 3.86 -27.41 4.81
C ALA A 24 3.98 -27.12 3.31
N ILE A 25 4.03 -25.84 2.92
CA ILE A 25 4.24 -25.43 1.53
C ILE A 25 5.59 -25.93 1.00
N ALA A 26 6.68 -25.70 1.74
CA ALA A 26 8.00 -26.17 1.34
C ALA A 26 8.07 -27.71 1.21
N SER A 27 7.40 -28.43 2.11
CA SER A 27 7.34 -29.90 2.07
C SER A 27 6.48 -30.44 0.92
N ALA A 28 5.48 -29.69 0.49
CA ALA A 28 4.63 -30.06 -0.66
C ALA A 28 5.38 -29.91 -2.01
N PHE A 29 6.43 -29.06 -2.05
CA PHE A 29 7.20 -28.78 -3.26
C PHE A 29 8.72 -28.93 -3.02
N PRO A 30 9.21 -30.12 -2.64
CA PRO A 30 10.58 -30.32 -2.19
C PRO A 30 11.64 -30.05 -3.26
N GLU A 31 11.28 -30.20 -4.55
CA GLU A 31 12.18 -29.98 -5.70
C GLU A 31 12.08 -28.56 -6.28
N ARG A 32 11.34 -27.68 -5.62
CA ARG A 32 11.12 -26.29 -6.09
C ARG A 32 11.61 -25.27 -5.08
N ALA A 33 12.03 -24.15 -5.60
CA ALA A 33 12.29 -22.99 -4.77
C ALA A 33 10.99 -22.34 -4.31
N VAL A 34 10.90 -21.98 -3.02
CA VAL A 34 9.76 -21.29 -2.42
C VAL A 34 10.25 -19.99 -1.82
N ILE A 35 9.60 -18.88 -2.18
CA ILE A 35 9.82 -17.57 -1.56
C ILE A 35 8.53 -17.15 -0.87
N GLU A 36 8.62 -16.87 0.42
CA GLU A 36 7.53 -16.31 1.23
C GLU A 36 7.54 -14.79 1.15
N VAL A 37 6.35 -14.20 0.99
CA VAL A 37 6.14 -12.74 0.95
C VAL A 37 5.00 -12.38 1.88
N SER A 38 5.24 -11.40 2.75
CA SER A 38 4.26 -10.92 3.73
C SER A 38 3.55 -9.63 3.32
N ASP A 39 4.25 -8.76 2.60
CA ASP A 39 3.78 -7.40 2.34
C ASP A 39 4.08 -6.97 0.90
N GLY A 40 3.26 -6.07 0.38
CA GLY A 40 3.49 -5.44 -0.92
C GLY A 40 3.33 -6.36 -2.13
N PHE A 41 2.68 -7.51 -1.99
CA PHE A 41 2.47 -8.48 -3.06
C PHE A 41 0.97 -8.72 -3.27
N ASP A 42 0.47 -8.45 -4.46
CA ASP A 42 -0.91 -8.72 -4.86
C ASP A 42 -0.94 -9.31 -6.27
N LEU A 43 -0.98 -10.65 -6.33
CA LEU A 43 -1.05 -11.40 -7.59
C LEU A 43 -2.35 -11.10 -8.35
N GLU A 44 -3.47 -11.01 -7.64
CA GLU A 44 -4.78 -10.87 -8.28
C GLU A 44 -4.89 -9.50 -8.96
N GLU A 45 -4.35 -8.45 -8.34
CA GLU A 45 -4.31 -7.13 -8.95
C GLU A 45 -3.31 -7.08 -10.12
N TYR A 46 -2.12 -7.66 -9.97
CA TYR A 46 -1.09 -7.74 -11.00
C TYR A 46 -1.60 -8.46 -12.25
N ALA A 47 -2.31 -9.57 -12.09
CA ALA A 47 -2.91 -10.31 -13.19
C ALA A 47 -4.10 -9.58 -13.83
N ARG A 48 -4.92 -8.89 -13.04
CA ARG A 48 -6.06 -8.11 -13.54
C ARG A 48 -5.63 -6.97 -14.47
N GLU A 49 -4.44 -6.42 -14.25
CA GLU A 49 -3.86 -5.39 -15.12
C GLU A 49 -3.16 -5.97 -16.36
N GLY A 50 -3.18 -7.30 -16.53
CA GLY A 50 -2.61 -7.97 -17.71
C GLY A 50 -1.10 -8.19 -17.66
N GLU A 51 -0.48 -8.02 -16.50
CA GLU A 51 0.97 -8.14 -16.32
C GLU A 51 1.44 -9.62 -16.21
N CYS A 52 0.50 -10.52 -15.91
CA CYS A 52 0.68 -11.98 -15.97
C CYS A 52 -0.66 -12.69 -16.21
N GLU A 53 -0.61 -13.97 -16.64
CA GLU A 53 -1.77 -14.84 -16.60
C GLU A 53 -1.75 -15.61 -15.27
N ALA A 54 -2.82 -15.49 -14.47
CA ALA A 54 -2.97 -16.21 -13.22
C ALA A 54 -4.34 -16.87 -13.16
N VAL A 55 -4.36 -18.19 -13.00
CA VAL A 55 -5.57 -19.00 -12.93
C VAL A 55 -5.59 -19.76 -11.62
N VAL A 56 -6.62 -19.54 -10.81
CA VAL A 56 -6.78 -20.26 -9.56
C VAL A 56 -7.05 -21.75 -9.88
N ARG A 57 -6.33 -22.63 -9.19
CA ARG A 57 -6.63 -24.06 -9.26
C ARG A 57 -7.99 -24.32 -8.64
N SER A 58 -8.89 -24.92 -9.42
CA SER A 58 -10.22 -25.29 -8.92
C SER A 58 -10.14 -26.23 -7.73
N ALA A 59 -11.01 -26.00 -6.75
CA ALA A 59 -11.10 -26.67 -5.44
C ALA A 59 -11.03 -28.21 -5.49
N PRO A 60 -10.62 -28.89 -4.38
CA PRO A 60 -11.22 -28.69 -3.05
C PRO A 60 -10.41 -27.82 -2.09
N HIS A 61 -9.36 -27.15 -2.53
CA HIS A 61 -8.38 -26.52 -1.65
C HIS A 61 -8.38 -24.98 -1.67
N ALA A 62 -9.33 -24.34 -2.36
CA ALA A 62 -9.46 -22.90 -2.32
C ALA A 62 -10.60 -22.48 -1.38
N GLU A 63 -10.29 -21.72 -0.34
CA GLU A 63 -11.28 -21.03 0.46
C GLU A 63 -11.66 -19.73 -0.24
N VAL A 64 -12.92 -19.64 -0.69
CA VAL A 64 -13.46 -18.46 -1.34
C VAL A 64 -14.34 -17.72 -0.34
N ARG A 65 -13.97 -16.49 -0.01
CA ARG A 65 -14.83 -15.59 0.77
C ARG A 65 -15.66 -14.75 -0.17
N SER A 66 -16.94 -14.73 0.03
CA SER A 66 -17.88 -13.92 -0.75
C SER A 66 -18.64 -12.98 0.18
N GLY A 67 -18.92 -11.80 -0.32
CA GLY A 67 -19.72 -10.81 0.39
C GLY A 67 -20.50 -9.93 -0.58
N TRP A 68 -21.51 -9.22 -0.08
CA TRP A 68 -22.27 -8.31 -0.87
C TRP A 68 -22.11 -6.87 -0.37
N ARG A 69 -21.86 -5.94 -1.28
CA ARG A 69 -21.79 -4.50 -0.99
C ARG A 69 -22.79 -3.76 -1.86
N ARG A 70 -23.57 -2.87 -1.25
CA ARG A 70 -24.65 -2.13 -1.92
C ARG A 70 -24.24 -1.42 -3.20
N ARG A 71 -23.02 -0.92 -3.30
CA ARG A 71 -22.50 -0.20 -4.49
C ARG A 71 -21.77 -1.09 -5.49
N HIS A 72 -21.27 -2.23 -5.07
CA HIS A 72 -20.40 -3.10 -5.87
C HIS A 72 -20.98 -4.49 -6.14
N GLY A 73 -22.17 -4.81 -5.55
CA GLY A 73 -22.82 -6.11 -5.72
C GLY A 73 -22.11 -7.24 -4.97
N LEU A 74 -22.22 -8.43 -5.52
CA LEU A 74 -21.53 -9.62 -5.01
C LEU A 74 -20.04 -9.53 -5.37
N TRP A 75 -19.20 -9.71 -4.36
CA TRP A 75 -17.76 -9.85 -4.54
C TRP A 75 -17.31 -11.19 -3.97
N SER A 76 -16.27 -11.77 -4.55
CA SER A 76 -15.59 -12.94 -4.02
C SER A 76 -14.09 -12.78 -4.17
N SER A 77 -13.36 -13.26 -3.19
CA SER A 77 -11.91 -13.34 -3.20
C SER A 77 -11.45 -14.69 -2.65
N VAL A 78 -10.34 -15.18 -3.15
CA VAL A 78 -9.72 -16.42 -2.67
C VAL A 78 -8.85 -16.07 -1.47
N SER A 79 -9.28 -16.41 -0.25
CA SER A 79 -8.49 -16.17 0.97
C SER A 79 -7.34 -17.15 1.13
N THR A 80 -7.56 -18.41 0.68
CA THR A 80 -6.53 -19.43 0.68
C THR A 80 -6.65 -20.22 -0.63
N GLY A 81 -5.56 -20.39 -1.36
CA GLY A 81 -5.59 -21.08 -2.66
C GLY A 81 -4.24 -21.12 -3.36
N ILE A 82 -4.22 -21.79 -4.51
CA ILE A 82 -3.04 -21.91 -5.38
C ILE A 82 -3.42 -21.46 -6.79
N TRP A 83 -2.57 -20.64 -7.40
CA TRP A 83 -2.69 -20.19 -8.79
C TRP A 83 -1.61 -20.82 -9.65
N ASP A 84 -1.99 -21.24 -10.85
CA ASP A 84 -1.06 -21.45 -11.96
C ASP A 84 -0.79 -20.09 -12.60
N VAL A 85 0.48 -19.71 -12.69
CA VAL A 85 0.91 -18.41 -13.19
C VAL A 85 1.82 -18.58 -14.38
N LYS A 86 1.52 -17.83 -15.47
CA LYS A 86 2.44 -17.69 -16.60
C LYS A 86 2.94 -16.26 -16.66
N TRP A 87 4.24 -16.11 -16.61
CA TRP A 87 4.91 -14.82 -16.58
C TRP A 87 6.20 -14.85 -17.40
N ARG A 88 6.30 -14.02 -18.44
CA ARG A 88 7.50 -13.89 -19.29
C ARG A 88 8.05 -15.23 -19.80
N GLY A 89 7.16 -16.16 -20.19
CA GLY A 89 7.54 -17.48 -20.68
C GLY A 89 7.83 -18.52 -19.59
N HIS A 90 7.81 -18.14 -18.31
CA HIS A 90 7.96 -19.05 -17.18
C HIS A 90 6.60 -19.51 -16.64
N VAL A 91 6.56 -20.73 -16.11
CA VAL A 91 5.40 -21.28 -15.39
C VAL A 91 5.76 -21.39 -13.93
N LEU A 92 4.95 -20.74 -13.09
CA LEU A 92 5.13 -20.68 -11.64
C LEU A 92 3.84 -21.13 -10.95
N LEU A 93 3.97 -21.45 -9.68
CA LEU A 93 2.82 -21.55 -8.78
C LEU A 93 2.90 -20.40 -7.77
N VAL A 94 1.75 -19.84 -7.45
CA VAL A 94 1.66 -18.91 -6.33
C VAL A 94 0.60 -19.43 -5.38
N ALA A 95 0.95 -19.56 -4.12
CA ALA A 95 0.00 -19.96 -3.08
C ALA A 95 -0.27 -18.77 -2.15
N ARG A 96 -1.51 -18.61 -1.71
CA ARG A 96 -1.94 -17.69 -0.68
C ARG A 96 -2.50 -18.48 0.48
N ALA A 97 -2.13 -18.11 1.70
CA ALA A 97 -2.71 -18.66 2.91
C ALA A 97 -3.07 -17.50 3.86
N ALA A 98 -4.31 -17.51 4.33
CA ALA A 98 -4.80 -16.55 5.32
C ALA A 98 -5.32 -17.30 6.55
N TRP A 99 -4.98 -16.77 7.74
CA TRP A 99 -5.42 -17.31 9.02
C TRP A 99 -5.59 -16.20 10.06
N VAL A 100 -6.25 -16.52 11.14
CA VAL A 100 -6.36 -15.59 12.27
C VAL A 100 -5.33 -15.97 13.32
N GLU A 101 -4.48 -15.02 13.72
CA GLU A 101 -3.51 -15.17 14.78
C GLU A 101 -3.69 -14.05 15.81
N ARG A 102 -3.96 -14.39 17.06
CA ARG A 102 -4.12 -13.43 18.17
C ARG A 102 -5.05 -12.24 17.87
N TYR A 103 -6.18 -12.45 17.26
CA TYR A 103 -7.19 -11.42 16.92
C TYR A 103 -6.86 -10.58 15.67
N SER A 104 -5.80 -10.88 14.94
CA SER A 104 -5.52 -10.27 13.64
C SER A 104 -5.54 -11.28 12.51
N GLU A 105 -6.05 -10.89 11.37
CA GLU A 105 -5.94 -11.67 10.15
C GLU A 105 -4.52 -11.53 9.63
N THR A 106 -3.88 -12.66 9.39
CA THR A 106 -2.53 -12.76 8.82
C THR A 106 -2.63 -13.42 7.46
N GLU A 107 -1.92 -12.88 6.51
CA GLU A 107 -1.87 -13.35 5.14
C GLU A 107 -0.42 -13.53 4.71
N ARG A 108 -0.15 -14.59 3.95
CA ARG A 108 1.16 -14.86 3.35
C ARG A 108 0.99 -15.36 1.93
N TRP A 109 1.87 -14.91 1.07
CA TRP A 109 2.01 -15.39 -0.28
C TRP A 109 3.28 -16.23 -0.42
N TYR A 110 3.25 -17.23 -1.26
CA TYR A 110 4.37 -18.13 -1.52
C TYR A 110 4.54 -18.26 -3.01
N VAL A 111 5.65 -17.79 -3.53
CA VAL A 111 6.02 -17.93 -4.94
C VAL A 111 6.88 -19.18 -5.09
N ILE A 112 6.45 -20.11 -5.94
CA ILE A 112 7.00 -21.45 -6.09
C ILE A 112 7.42 -21.65 -7.55
N ALA A 113 8.72 -21.79 -7.80
CA ALA A 113 9.28 -21.96 -9.15
C ALA A 113 10.31 -23.11 -9.16
N GLU A 114 10.71 -23.53 -10.35
CA GLU A 114 11.78 -24.52 -10.50
C GLU A 114 13.12 -23.97 -10.01
N GLU A 115 13.41 -22.71 -10.33
CA GLU A 115 14.63 -22.01 -9.95
C GLU A 115 14.34 -20.86 -8.99
N ARG A 116 15.25 -20.65 -8.02
CA ARG A 116 15.12 -19.58 -7.03
C ARG A 116 15.17 -18.19 -7.65
N GLU A 117 15.97 -18.03 -8.69
CA GLU A 117 16.17 -16.78 -9.44
C GLU A 117 14.86 -16.34 -10.11
N ILE A 118 14.12 -17.29 -10.68
CA ILE A 118 12.81 -17.02 -11.31
C ILE A 118 11.80 -16.61 -10.25
N ALA A 119 11.72 -17.33 -9.13
CA ALA A 119 10.84 -16.99 -8.03
C ALA A 119 11.17 -15.59 -7.46
N ALA A 120 12.45 -15.27 -7.28
CA ALA A 120 12.91 -13.98 -6.77
C ALA A 120 12.59 -12.84 -7.75
N ALA A 121 12.87 -13.03 -9.04
CA ALA A 121 12.60 -12.04 -10.07
C ALA A 121 11.10 -11.73 -10.19
N PHE A 122 10.25 -12.77 -10.18
CA PHE A 122 8.80 -12.60 -10.18
C PHE A 122 8.33 -11.86 -8.93
N THR A 123 8.75 -12.30 -7.74
CA THR A 123 8.40 -11.67 -6.48
C THR A 123 8.76 -10.18 -6.47
N SER A 124 10.02 -9.85 -6.80
CA SER A 124 10.47 -8.45 -6.85
C SER A 124 9.67 -7.63 -7.86
N THR A 125 9.42 -8.20 -9.06
CA THR A 125 8.65 -7.49 -10.09
C THR A 125 7.21 -7.20 -9.63
N VAL A 126 6.53 -8.16 -9.00
CA VAL A 126 5.17 -7.95 -8.48
C VAL A 126 5.19 -6.95 -7.33
N CYS A 127 6.11 -7.09 -6.38
CA CYS A 127 6.24 -6.15 -5.27
C CYS A 127 6.54 -4.73 -5.76
N ASP A 128 7.48 -4.56 -6.68
CA ASP A 128 7.81 -3.25 -7.26
C ASP A 128 6.61 -2.65 -7.98
N TRP A 129 5.87 -3.49 -8.72
CA TRP A 129 4.67 -3.08 -9.42
C TRP A 129 3.56 -2.65 -8.45
N CYS A 130 3.30 -3.44 -7.40
CA CYS A 130 2.30 -3.14 -6.36
C CYS A 130 2.67 -1.87 -5.57
N ASN A 131 3.96 -1.62 -5.41
CA ASN A 131 4.47 -0.47 -4.68
C ASN A 131 4.52 0.83 -5.51
N GLN A 132 4.31 0.75 -6.84
CA GLN A 132 4.22 1.93 -7.69
C GLN A 132 2.79 2.48 -7.67
N PRO A 133 2.60 3.78 -7.45
CA PRO A 133 1.28 4.43 -7.49
C PRO A 133 0.82 4.65 -8.94
N ARG A 134 0.64 3.57 -9.69
CA ARG A 134 0.12 3.61 -11.07
C ARG A 134 -1.40 3.54 -11.01
N ARG A 135 -2.09 4.57 -11.52
CA ARG A 135 -3.57 4.63 -11.58
C ARG A 135 -4.26 4.26 -10.26
N ALA A 136 -3.61 4.55 -9.15
CA ALA A 136 -4.14 4.35 -7.81
C ALA A 136 -3.47 5.35 -6.85
N VAL A 137 -4.13 5.63 -5.76
CA VAL A 137 -3.56 6.34 -4.63
C VAL A 137 -3.10 5.30 -3.61
N LEU A 138 -1.95 5.49 -3.00
CA LEU A 138 -1.56 4.69 -1.85
C LEU A 138 -2.23 5.28 -0.61
N ALA A 139 -3.23 4.59 -0.07
CA ALA A 139 -3.95 4.98 1.13
C ALA A 139 -3.38 4.29 2.35
N PHE A 140 -3.05 5.06 3.39
CA PHE A 140 -2.59 4.55 4.68
C PHE A 140 -3.74 4.50 5.68
N ARG A 141 -4.04 3.30 6.15
CA ARG A 141 -5.09 3.04 7.14
C ARG A 141 -4.80 1.77 7.92
N GLY A 142 -5.01 1.79 9.24
CA GLY A 142 -4.81 0.62 10.10
C GLY A 142 -3.35 0.13 10.16
N GLY A 143 -2.37 1.02 9.94
CA GLY A 143 -0.95 0.69 9.94
C GLY A 143 -0.40 0.10 8.64
N CYS A 144 -1.22 0.03 7.58
CA CYS A 144 -0.85 -0.56 6.30
C CYS A 144 -1.12 0.38 5.13
N TRP A 145 -0.27 0.28 4.09
CA TRP A 145 -0.51 0.91 2.80
C TRP A 145 -1.33 -0.02 1.90
N ASN A 146 -2.37 0.54 1.29
CA ASN A 146 -3.21 -0.16 0.34
C ASN A 146 -3.39 0.70 -0.91
N ARG A 147 -3.47 0.07 -2.08
CA ARG A 147 -3.83 0.76 -3.32
C ARG A 147 -5.33 1.05 -3.29
N ASP A 148 -5.70 2.29 -3.49
CA ASP A 148 -7.09 2.74 -3.52
C ASP A 148 -7.41 3.39 -4.86
N ARG A 149 -8.16 2.66 -5.68
CA ARG A 149 -8.62 3.12 -6.99
C ARG A 149 -9.83 4.04 -6.86
N GLU A 150 -10.67 3.85 -5.84
CA GLU A 150 -11.84 4.69 -5.65
C GLU A 150 -11.42 6.13 -5.36
N ILE A 151 -10.42 6.32 -4.49
CA ILE A 151 -9.84 7.65 -4.24
C ILE A 151 -9.21 8.20 -5.51
N TYR A 152 -8.47 7.39 -6.26
CA TYR A 152 -7.87 7.81 -7.52
C TYR A 152 -8.92 8.27 -8.53
N ASP A 153 -10.00 7.51 -8.73
CA ASP A 153 -11.09 7.87 -9.65
C ASP A 153 -11.81 9.15 -9.23
N ILE A 154 -11.96 9.37 -7.93
CA ILE A 154 -12.52 10.62 -7.38
C ILE A 154 -11.59 11.78 -7.68
N ILE A 155 -10.28 11.63 -7.50
CA ILE A 155 -9.28 12.64 -7.81
C ILE A 155 -9.29 12.96 -9.31
N GLN A 156 -9.36 11.94 -10.18
CA GLN A 156 -9.38 12.15 -11.63
C GLN A 156 -10.63 12.92 -12.12
N LYS A 157 -11.73 12.86 -11.38
CA LYS A 157 -12.96 13.62 -11.69
C LYS A 157 -12.95 15.05 -11.14
N ALA A 158 -12.04 15.37 -10.22
CA ALA A 158 -11.97 16.71 -9.66
C ALA A 158 -11.46 17.73 -10.70
N SER A 159 -12.02 18.94 -10.68
CA SER A 159 -11.59 20.07 -11.51
C SER A 159 -11.60 21.34 -10.69
N PHE A 160 -10.68 22.25 -11.01
CA PHE A 160 -10.73 23.61 -10.48
C PHE A 160 -11.96 24.37 -10.99
N ASP A 161 -12.51 24.00 -12.15
CA ASP A 161 -13.71 24.63 -12.73
C ASP A 161 -14.97 24.38 -11.86
N ASP A 162 -14.94 23.33 -11.04
CA ASP A 162 -16.05 23.00 -10.11
C ASP A 162 -15.95 23.81 -8.79
N LEU A 163 -14.92 24.66 -8.62
CA LEU A 163 -14.67 25.43 -7.41
C LEU A 163 -15.03 26.91 -7.61
N VAL A 164 -15.73 27.45 -6.63
CA VAL A 164 -15.95 28.90 -6.53
C VAL A 164 -15.15 29.39 -5.34
N LEU A 165 -14.00 30.00 -5.63
CA LEU A 165 -13.11 30.61 -4.63
C LEU A 165 -13.15 32.15 -4.74
N ALA A 166 -12.84 32.84 -3.63
CA ALA A 166 -12.85 34.30 -3.60
C ALA A 166 -11.68 34.87 -4.40
N GLY A 167 -11.96 35.90 -5.21
CA GLY A 167 -10.93 36.65 -5.94
C GLY A 167 -10.08 35.78 -6.84
N ASP A 168 -8.77 35.98 -6.83
CA ASP A 168 -7.78 35.28 -7.66
C ASP A 168 -7.21 33.98 -6.99
N MET A 169 -7.75 33.55 -5.85
CA MET A 169 -7.21 32.46 -5.02
C MET A 169 -6.97 31.16 -5.83
N MET A 170 -7.86 30.83 -6.77
CA MET A 170 -7.68 29.64 -7.61
C MET A 170 -6.40 29.76 -8.46
N ARG A 171 -6.20 30.89 -9.11
CA ARG A 171 -5.02 31.15 -9.93
C ARG A 171 -3.76 31.17 -9.07
N GLU A 172 -3.80 31.81 -7.93
CA GLU A 172 -2.69 31.87 -6.97
C GLU A 172 -2.25 30.47 -6.51
N ILE A 173 -3.20 29.58 -6.19
CA ILE A 173 -2.91 28.19 -5.83
C ILE A 173 -2.23 27.46 -6.98
N GLN A 174 -2.75 27.56 -8.21
CA GLN A 174 -2.18 26.88 -9.36
C GLN A 174 -0.76 27.37 -9.70
N GLU A 175 -0.56 28.68 -9.73
CA GLU A 175 0.74 29.31 -9.99
C GLU A 175 1.77 28.97 -8.92
N ASP A 176 1.36 28.91 -7.67
CA ASP A 176 2.18 28.60 -6.53
C ASP A 176 2.72 27.16 -6.58
N PHE A 177 1.86 26.19 -6.83
CA PHE A 177 2.29 24.79 -6.99
C PHE A 177 3.15 24.58 -8.25
N ALA A 178 2.78 25.18 -9.37
CA ALA A 178 3.55 25.10 -10.60
C ALA A 178 4.96 25.70 -10.43
N SER A 179 5.05 26.85 -9.79
CA SER A 179 6.31 27.52 -9.47
C SER A 179 7.21 26.66 -8.58
N PHE A 180 6.64 26.05 -7.52
CA PHE A 180 7.38 25.18 -6.63
C PHE A 180 7.93 23.93 -7.36
N LEU A 181 7.11 23.28 -8.21
CA LEU A 181 7.57 22.12 -8.98
C LEU A 181 8.71 22.48 -9.95
N GLY A 182 8.64 23.66 -10.57
CA GLY A 182 9.69 24.15 -11.48
C GLY A 182 10.99 24.58 -10.79
N ALA A 183 10.96 24.82 -9.48
CA ALA A 183 12.10 25.38 -8.73
C ALA A 183 13.08 24.32 -8.20
N LYS A 184 12.95 23.02 -8.54
CA LYS A 184 13.76 21.92 -8.00
C LYS A 184 15.27 22.16 -8.12
N GLU A 185 15.75 22.61 -9.29
CA GLU A 185 17.16 22.89 -9.53
C GLU A 185 17.65 24.09 -8.71
N GLU A 186 16.80 25.08 -8.51
CA GLU A 186 17.10 26.25 -7.70
C GLU A 186 17.29 25.88 -6.22
N TYR A 187 16.39 25.05 -5.66
CA TYR A 187 16.53 24.49 -4.32
C TYR A 187 17.84 23.73 -4.15
N ALA A 188 18.19 22.88 -5.13
CA ALA A 188 19.46 22.13 -5.13
C ALA A 188 20.67 23.05 -5.15
N ARG A 189 20.64 24.15 -5.92
CA ARG A 189 21.72 25.15 -6.01
C ARG A 189 21.98 25.84 -4.67
N TYR A 190 20.93 26.07 -3.88
CA TYR A 190 21.07 26.68 -2.55
C TYR A 190 21.26 25.66 -1.42
N GLY A 191 21.32 24.37 -1.72
CA GLY A 191 21.44 23.30 -0.70
C GLY A 191 20.25 23.19 0.24
N VAL A 192 19.07 23.64 -0.20
CA VAL A 192 17.82 23.61 0.57
C VAL A 192 17.01 22.40 0.14
N PRO A 193 16.42 21.64 1.07
CA PRO A 193 15.51 20.53 0.71
C PRO A 193 14.34 21.01 -0.14
N TRP A 194 14.11 20.35 -1.27
CA TRP A 194 12.99 20.65 -2.14
C TRP A 194 11.70 20.01 -1.59
N LYS A 195 11.15 20.65 -0.60
CA LYS A 195 9.90 20.25 0.06
C LYS A 195 9.02 21.45 0.34
N ARG A 196 7.72 21.24 0.38
CA ARG A 196 6.74 22.24 0.68
C ARG A 196 5.59 21.67 1.48
N GLY A 197 5.21 22.33 2.56
CA GLY A 197 3.98 22.09 3.30
C GLY A 197 2.91 23.09 2.93
N VAL A 198 1.69 22.63 2.66
CA VAL A 198 0.52 23.47 2.42
C VAL A 198 -0.59 23.06 3.37
N LEU A 199 -1.18 24.03 4.05
CA LEU A 199 -2.25 23.80 5.00
C LEU A 199 -3.54 24.47 4.51
N PHE A 200 -4.58 23.67 4.25
CA PHE A 200 -5.89 24.16 3.89
C PHE A 200 -6.72 24.38 5.14
N LEU A 201 -6.97 25.65 5.48
CA LEU A 201 -7.76 26.05 6.64
C LEU A 201 -9.10 26.62 6.20
N GLY A 202 -10.13 26.38 6.98
CA GLY A 202 -11.46 26.95 6.78
C GLY A 202 -12.59 26.08 7.33
N PRO A 203 -13.82 26.61 7.40
CA PRO A 203 -14.99 25.90 7.87
C PRO A 203 -15.29 24.64 7.06
N PRO A 204 -16.00 23.65 7.63
CA PRO A 204 -16.47 22.48 6.87
C PRO A 204 -17.36 22.92 5.70
N GLY A 205 -17.33 22.15 4.61
CA GLY A 205 -18.14 22.43 3.41
C GLY A 205 -17.59 23.47 2.43
N ASN A 206 -16.49 24.15 2.73
CA ASN A 206 -15.92 25.22 1.87
C ASN A 206 -14.99 24.69 0.75
N GLY A 207 -15.15 23.47 0.31
CA GLY A 207 -14.44 22.95 -0.86
C GLY A 207 -12.96 22.56 -0.64
N LYS A 208 -12.42 22.56 0.61
CA LYS A 208 -11.00 22.24 0.89
C LYS A 208 -10.56 20.90 0.27
N THR A 209 -11.32 19.84 0.54
CA THR A 209 -11.03 18.48 0.00
C THR A 209 -11.17 18.46 -1.52
N HIS A 210 -12.10 19.19 -2.11
CA HIS A 210 -12.23 19.28 -3.56
C HIS A 210 -11.04 20.02 -4.19
N CYS A 211 -10.64 21.16 -3.61
CA CYS A 211 -9.45 21.90 -4.02
C CYS A 211 -8.18 21.02 -3.93
N LEU A 212 -8.00 20.32 -2.81
CA LEU A 212 -6.89 19.37 -2.63
C LEU A 212 -6.86 18.32 -3.75
N ARG A 213 -8.01 17.73 -4.10
CA ARG A 213 -8.09 16.73 -5.17
C ARG A 213 -7.75 17.32 -6.53
N ALA A 214 -8.21 18.54 -6.83
CA ALA A 214 -7.86 19.23 -8.06
C ALA A 214 -6.36 19.53 -8.14
N VAL A 215 -5.73 19.92 -7.02
CA VAL A 215 -4.27 20.10 -6.91
C VAL A 215 -3.54 18.78 -7.17
N ILE A 216 -3.93 17.68 -6.51
CA ILE A 216 -3.29 16.36 -6.69
C ILE A 216 -3.33 15.93 -8.16
N LYS A 217 -4.50 16.10 -8.81
CA LYS A 217 -4.64 15.79 -10.24
C LYS A 217 -3.74 16.68 -11.10
N MET A 218 -3.65 17.96 -10.81
CA MET A 218 -2.81 18.90 -11.55
C MET A 218 -1.32 18.58 -11.42
N LEU A 219 -0.89 18.14 -10.23
CA LEU A 219 0.51 17.81 -9.96
C LEU A 219 0.98 16.58 -10.74
N ASP A 220 0.09 15.64 -11.03
CA ASP A 220 0.35 14.37 -11.75
C ASP A 220 1.57 13.59 -11.21
N ILE A 221 1.75 13.63 -9.90
CA ILE A 221 2.79 12.91 -9.17
C ILE A 221 2.16 11.87 -8.23
N PRO A 222 2.92 10.86 -7.79
CA PRO A 222 2.46 9.88 -6.81
C PRO A 222 1.79 10.52 -5.61
N CYS A 223 0.61 10.02 -5.24
CA CYS A 223 -0.14 10.49 -4.08
C CYS A 223 -0.17 9.42 -2.99
N LEU A 224 0.29 9.80 -1.82
CA LEU A 224 0.23 9.06 -0.57
C LEU A 224 -0.85 9.70 0.31
N TYR A 225 -1.94 9.00 0.56
CA TYR A 225 -3.13 9.54 1.21
C TYR A 225 -3.33 8.92 2.59
N VAL A 226 -3.06 9.69 3.64
CA VAL A 226 -3.16 9.22 5.02
C VAL A 226 -4.56 9.47 5.54
N GLN A 227 -5.30 8.40 5.79
CA GLN A 227 -6.66 8.45 6.33
C GLN A 227 -6.71 8.32 7.85
N SER A 228 -5.71 7.68 8.45
CA SER A 228 -5.60 7.54 9.90
C SER A 228 -4.17 7.17 10.29
N LEU A 229 -3.65 7.82 11.31
CA LEU A 229 -2.39 7.46 11.97
C LEU A 229 -2.60 6.49 13.14
N LYS A 230 -3.86 6.24 13.52
CA LYS A 230 -4.20 5.41 14.67
C LYS A 230 -3.70 3.98 14.47
N ALA A 231 -2.89 3.54 15.43
CA ALA A 231 -2.31 2.22 15.41
C ALA A 231 -3.28 1.14 15.94
N PRO A 232 -3.20 -0.10 15.41
CA PRO A 232 -3.78 -1.25 16.08
C PRO A 232 -3.16 -1.44 17.47
N SER A 233 -3.84 -2.18 18.35
CA SER A 233 -3.45 -2.35 19.78
C SER A 233 -2.04 -2.91 20.02
N TYR A 234 -1.39 -3.47 19.00
CA TYR A 234 -0.02 -4.04 19.07
C TYR A 234 1.07 -3.11 18.48
N GLN A 235 0.71 -1.90 18.05
CA GLN A 235 1.62 -0.91 17.49
C GLN A 235 1.39 0.45 18.15
N THR A 236 2.26 1.41 17.86
CA THR A 236 2.12 2.80 18.33
C THR A 236 1.82 3.75 17.18
N ASP A 237 1.15 4.84 17.45
CA ASP A 237 0.91 5.91 16.47
C ASP A 237 2.23 6.49 15.96
N ASP A 238 3.26 6.57 16.80
CA ASP A 238 4.60 7.02 16.41
C ASP A 238 5.25 6.12 15.35
N ALA A 239 5.09 4.80 15.48
CA ALA A 239 5.58 3.86 14.46
C ALA A 239 4.84 4.03 13.13
N ASN A 240 3.55 4.33 13.16
CA ASN A 240 2.78 4.62 11.95
C ASN A 240 3.20 5.95 11.30
N ILE A 241 3.46 6.98 12.10
CA ILE A 241 4.00 8.25 11.61
C ILE A 241 5.33 8.01 10.90
N ALA A 242 6.28 7.31 11.53
CA ALA A 242 7.57 6.99 10.92
C ALA A 242 7.39 6.26 9.58
N ARG A 243 6.56 5.21 9.52
CA ARG A 243 6.26 4.46 8.27
C ARG A 243 5.70 5.34 7.16
N VAL A 244 4.83 6.30 7.50
CA VAL A 244 4.24 7.21 6.52
C VAL A 244 5.31 8.08 5.89
N PHE A 245 6.19 8.68 6.70
CA PHE A 245 7.27 9.53 6.19
C PHE A 245 8.38 8.73 5.49
N ASP A 246 8.73 7.54 5.98
CA ASP A 246 9.70 6.66 5.31
C ASP A 246 9.20 6.30 3.90
N ARG A 247 7.92 5.96 3.79
CA ARG A 247 7.32 5.66 2.48
C ARG A 247 7.33 6.86 1.54
N ALA A 248 7.09 8.06 2.05
CA ALA A 248 7.15 9.26 1.24
C ALA A 248 8.58 9.55 0.73
N ARG A 249 9.60 9.28 1.56
CA ARG A 249 11.03 9.39 1.14
C ARG A 249 11.39 8.40 0.03
N GLU A 250 10.86 7.17 0.09
CA GLU A 250 11.09 6.13 -0.92
C GLU A 250 10.48 6.46 -2.29
N ILE A 251 9.32 7.15 -2.31
CA ILE A 251 8.56 7.44 -3.54
C ILE A 251 8.81 8.86 -4.06
N THR A 252 9.76 9.59 -3.53
CA THR A 252 10.06 10.97 -3.96
C THR A 252 10.33 11.10 -5.46
N PRO A 253 9.72 12.09 -6.18
CA PRO A 253 8.78 13.09 -5.69
C PRO A 253 7.36 12.55 -5.50
N CYS A 254 6.71 12.91 -4.42
CA CYS A 254 5.33 12.51 -4.13
C CYS A 254 4.54 13.62 -3.42
N CYS A 255 3.22 13.51 -3.46
CA CYS A 255 2.30 14.32 -2.68
C CYS A 255 1.85 13.52 -1.45
N LEU A 256 2.28 13.92 -0.25
CA LEU A 256 1.83 13.31 1.00
C LEU A 256 0.66 14.12 1.57
N VAL A 257 -0.49 13.49 1.68
CA VAL A 257 -1.75 14.11 2.08
C VAL A 257 -2.22 13.58 3.42
N PHE A 258 -2.56 14.48 4.33
CA PHE A 258 -3.24 14.20 5.58
C PHE A 258 -4.61 14.87 5.55
N GLU A 259 -5.68 14.09 5.49
CA GLU A 259 -7.04 14.62 5.60
C GLU A 259 -7.43 14.67 7.08
N ASP A 260 -7.99 15.79 7.53
CA ASP A 260 -8.37 16.03 8.93
C ASP A 260 -7.20 15.83 9.92
N LEU A 261 -6.04 16.41 9.61
CA LEU A 261 -4.81 16.30 10.40
C LEU A 261 -5.00 16.63 11.88
N ASP A 262 -5.86 17.57 12.19
CA ASP A 262 -6.22 17.97 13.56
C ASP A 262 -6.84 16.82 14.37
N SER A 263 -7.56 15.92 13.71
CA SER A 263 -8.13 14.71 14.33
C SER A 263 -7.11 13.57 14.53
N MET A 264 -6.01 13.60 13.77
CA MET A 264 -4.97 12.58 13.81
C MET A 264 -3.87 12.87 14.83
N LEU A 265 -3.65 14.14 15.16
CA LEU A 265 -2.61 14.57 16.08
C LEU A 265 -3.16 14.73 17.49
N THR A 266 -2.46 14.08 18.43
CA THR A 266 -2.69 14.17 19.86
C THR A 266 -1.49 14.83 20.54
N SER A 267 -1.59 15.15 21.84
CA SER A 267 -0.43 15.61 22.63
C SER A 267 0.75 14.64 22.54
N ASP A 268 0.46 13.35 22.46
CA ASP A 268 1.45 12.28 22.59
C ASP A 268 2.24 12.05 21.30
N ASN A 269 1.58 12.13 20.12
CA ASN A 269 2.21 11.84 18.83
C ASN A 269 2.65 13.08 18.04
N ARG A 270 2.25 14.28 18.50
CA ARG A 270 2.53 15.55 17.80
C ARG A 270 4.03 15.84 17.65
N SER A 271 4.80 15.56 18.70
CA SER A 271 6.25 15.79 18.66
C SER A 271 6.93 14.89 17.61
N THR A 272 6.55 13.62 17.57
CA THR A 272 7.05 12.66 16.57
C THR A 272 6.70 13.12 15.15
N PHE A 273 5.46 13.56 14.92
CA PHE A 273 5.02 14.07 13.62
C PHE A 273 5.85 15.29 13.16
N LEU A 274 6.06 16.28 14.03
CA LEU A 274 6.83 17.48 13.70
C LEU A 274 8.30 17.13 13.42
N ASN A 275 8.92 16.25 14.20
CA ASN A 275 10.29 15.79 13.97
C ASN A 275 10.43 15.07 12.61
N GLN A 276 9.46 14.26 12.22
CA GLN A 276 9.46 13.62 10.91
C GLN A 276 9.27 14.63 9.77
N LEU A 277 8.42 15.63 9.97
CA LEU A 277 8.19 16.69 9.01
C LEU A 277 9.44 17.55 8.79
N ASP A 278 10.19 17.86 9.85
CA ASP A 278 11.43 18.63 9.77
C ASP A 278 12.57 17.83 9.14
N GLY A 279 12.65 16.55 9.44
CA GLY A 279 13.64 15.61 8.91
C GLY A 279 13.36 15.09 7.50
N PHE A 280 12.27 15.52 6.89
CA PHE A 280 11.82 15.05 5.56
C PHE A 280 12.52 15.77 4.41
#